data_fdd54d84d9ceab09ce94dd26c0c22469
#
_entry.id   fdd54d84d9ceab09ce94dd26c0c22469
#
_cell.length_a   1.000
_cell.length_b   1.000
_cell.length_c   1.000
_cell.angle_alpha   90.00
_cell.angle_beta   90.00
_cell.angle_gamma   90.00
#
_symmetry.space_group_name_H-M   'P 1'
#
loop_
_entity.id
_entity.type
_entity.pdbx_description
1 polymer ?
#
loop_
_entity_poly.entity_id
_entity_poly.type
_entity_poly.pdbx_seq_one_letter_code
_entity_poly.pdbx_strand_id
1 'polypeptide(L)'
;MKIVVIGGTGLIGSKVVAKLGEFGHEAVAASPKTGVNTITGEGLAEAFAGASVVIDVSNAPSWEDTAVMEFFQTSTRNQLAAEAAAGVGHHVALSIVGTERLPENGYFRAKLAQEKLIEGSSIPFSIVHATQFFEFVPAIADSTAAADGGTVRMPPALFQPIAGDDVAQAVVRASVESPLNGRVEVAGPERLSMDEFFRNALSALGDPREVVTDPHTRYYGSELDEQSLVPVGEAVLAEIKYADWLGRTTAGK
;
A
#
# COMPACT_ATOMS: atom_id res chain seq x y z
N MET A 1 -9.17 18.30 -13.14
CA MET A 1 -10.20 17.39 -12.61
C MET A 1 -10.22 17.52 -11.09
N LYS A 2 -11.39 17.32 -10.46
CA LYS A 2 -11.47 17.11 -9.01
C LYS A 2 -11.20 15.63 -8.71
N ILE A 3 -10.21 15.37 -7.88
CA ILE A 3 -9.79 14.02 -7.47
C ILE A 3 -9.81 13.96 -5.94
N VAL A 4 -10.57 13.03 -5.39
CA VAL A 4 -10.66 12.83 -3.93
C VAL A 4 -9.77 11.69 -3.51
N VAL A 5 -8.95 11.90 -2.48
CA VAL A 5 -7.99 10.89 -1.98
C VAL A 5 -8.44 10.46 -0.58
N ILE A 6 -9.06 9.29 -0.49
CA ILE A 6 -9.38 8.64 0.78
C ILE A 6 -8.09 8.12 1.41
N GLY A 7 -7.88 8.44 2.69
CA GLY A 7 -6.57 8.28 3.33
C GLY A 7 -5.58 9.39 2.97
N GLY A 8 -6.05 10.51 2.40
CA GLY A 8 -5.26 11.62 1.87
C GLY A 8 -4.34 12.33 2.87
N THR A 9 -4.49 12.08 4.17
CA THR A 9 -3.59 12.60 5.23
C THR A 9 -2.56 11.58 5.72
N GLY A 10 -2.56 10.36 5.17
CA GLY A 10 -1.65 9.27 5.52
C GLY A 10 -0.33 9.33 4.75
N LEU A 11 0.51 8.30 4.96
CA LEU A 11 1.85 8.19 4.38
C LEU A 11 1.84 8.33 2.84
N ILE A 12 1.06 7.53 2.16
CA ILE A 12 0.97 7.57 0.69
C ILE A 12 0.02 8.68 0.24
N GLY A 13 -1.12 8.85 0.92
CA GLY A 13 -2.15 9.81 0.53
C GLY A 13 -1.68 11.24 0.50
N SER A 14 -0.87 11.68 1.46
CA SER A 14 -0.32 13.04 1.47
C SER A 14 0.62 13.30 0.28
N LYS A 15 1.40 12.30 -0.12
CA LYS A 15 2.27 12.37 -1.30
C LYS A 15 1.45 12.39 -2.60
N VAL A 16 0.37 11.59 -2.68
CA VAL A 16 -0.57 11.59 -3.81
C VAL A 16 -1.24 12.96 -3.97
N VAL A 17 -1.77 13.53 -2.87
CA VAL A 17 -2.40 14.86 -2.88
C VAL A 17 -1.43 15.93 -3.36
N ALA A 18 -0.19 15.94 -2.85
CA ALA A 18 0.83 16.90 -3.26
C ALA A 18 1.14 16.79 -4.77
N LYS A 19 1.41 15.56 -5.24
CA LYS A 19 1.73 15.32 -6.66
C LYS A 19 0.57 15.70 -7.60
N LEU A 20 -0.67 15.37 -7.25
CA LEU A 20 -1.85 15.78 -8.03
C LEU A 20 -1.96 17.31 -8.14
N GLY A 21 -1.66 18.03 -7.05
CA GLY A 21 -1.61 19.50 -7.04
C GLY A 21 -0.53 20.07 -7.98
N GLU A 22 0.67 19.46 -8.00
CA GLU A 22 1.75 19.81 -8.92
C GLU A 22 1.35 19.65 -10.39
N PHE A 23 0.52 18.66 -10.71
CA PHE A 23 -0.04 18.44 -12.05
C PHE A 23 -1.28 19.31 -12.36
N GLY A 24 -1.65 20.23 -11.48
CA GLY A 24 -2.77 21.17 -11.69
C GLY A 24 -4.15 20.55 -11.51
N HIS A 25 -4.26 19.44 -10.78
CA HIS A 25 -5.55 18.86 -10.40
C HIS A 25 -6.05 19.46 -9.07
N GLU A 26 -7.36 19.53 -8.91
CA GLU A 26 -8.00 19.80 -7.62
C GLU A 26 -7.96 18.52 -6.78
N ALA A 27 -6.95 18.38 -5.92
CA ALA A 27 -6.77 17.23 -5.05
C ALA A 27 -7.39 17.50 -3.67
N VAL A 28 -8.36 16.68 -3.27
CA VAL A 28 -9.05 16.78 -1.99
C VAL A 28 -8.63 15.65 -1.07
N ALA A 29 -7.93 15.98 0.02
CA ALA A 29 -7.58 14.99 1.05
C ALA A 29 -8.81 14.67 1.90
N ALA A 30 -9.24 13.41 1.89
CA ALA A 30 -10.38 12.91 2.66
C ALA A 30 -9.90 11.89 3.71
N SER A 31 -10.23 12.16 4.97
CA SER A 31 -9.89 11.33 6.12
C SER A 31 -10.75 11.72 7.32
N PRO A 32 -10.78 10.96 8.43
CA PRO A 32 -11.46 11.38 9.64
C PRO A 32 -10.99 12.76 10.16
N LYS A 33 -9.73 13.13 9.93
CA LYS A 33 -9.19 14.45 10.30
C LYS A 33 -9.79 15.60 9.48
N THR A 34 -10.32 15.31 8.31
CA THR A 34 -10.96 16.30 7.41
C THR A 34 -12.48 16.14 7.34
N GLY A 35 -13.08 15.39 8.27
CA GLY A 35 -14.53 15.21 8.37
C GLY A 35 -15.10 14.13 7.45
N VAL A 36 -14.26 13.24 6.89
CA VAL A 36 -14.73 12.13 6.05
C VAL A 36 -14.44 10.80 6.73
N ASN A 37 -15.49 10.06 7.04
CA ASN A 37 -15.39 8.74 7.68
C ASN A 37 -16.02 7.67 6.77
N THR A 38 -15.19 6.83 6.17
CA THR A 38 -15.63 5.78 5.24
C THR A 38 -16.39 4.64 5.93
N ILE A 39 -16.25 4.46 7.26
CA ILE A 39 -16.95 3.41 8.01
C ILE A 39 -18.40 3.83 8.29
N THR A 40 -18.63 5.08 8.65
CA THR A 40 -19.97 5.61 8.92
C THR A 40 -20.65 6.18 7.68
N GLY A 41 -19.89 6.48 6.62
CA GLY A 41 -20.36 7.19 5.43
C GLY A 41 -20.41 8.71 5.59
N GLU A 42 -20.08 9.24 6.78
CA GLU A 42 -20.10 10.68 7.06
C GLU A 42 -19.12 11.44 6.16
N GLY A 43 -19.60 12.52 5.54
CA GLY A 43 -18.82 13.39 4.68
C GLY A 43 -18.51 12.84 3.28
N LEU A 44 -18.88 11.59 2.94
CA LEU A 44 -18.59 11.01 1.63
C LEU A 44 -19.36 11.71 0.50
N ALA A 45 -20.64 11.99 0.68
CA ALA A 45 -21.46 12.62 -0.35
C ALA A 45 -20.93 14.02 -0.72
N GLU A 46 -20.59 14.82 0.29
CA GLU A 46 -20.02 16.16 0.12
C GLU A 46 -18.63 16.11 -0.54
N ALA A 47 -17.79 15.17 -0.09
CA ALA A 47 -16.45 15.02 -0.64
C ALA A 47 -16.49 14.61 -2.12
N PHE A 48 -17.38 13.69 -2.49
CA PHE A 48 -17.47 13.14 -3.85
C PHE A 48 -18.29 14.00 -4.81
N ALA A 49 -19.03 14.99 -4.33
CA ALA A 49 -19.77 15.91 -5.20
C ALA A 49 -18.85 16.54 -6.25
N GLY A 50 -19.10 16.25 -7.54
CA GLY A 50 -18.31 16.74 -8.68
C GLY A 50 -16.91 16.11 -8.82
N ALA A 51 -16.59 15.07 -8.08
CA ALA A 51 -15.35 14.32 -8.26
C ALA A 51 -15.37 13.48 -9.56
N SER A 52 -14.31 13.56 -10.32
CA SER A 52 -14.12 12.70 -11.51
C SER A 52 -13.50 11.36 -11.12
N VAL A 53 -12.63 11.36 -10.12
CA VAL A 53 -11.85 10.19 -9.67
C VAL A 53 -11.84 10.14 -8.14
N VAL A 54 -11.96 8.95 -7.59
CA VAL A 54 -11.69 8.66 -6.18
C VAL A 54 -10.51 7.71 -6.08
N ILE A 55 -9.55 8.05 -5.22
CA ILE A 55 -8.38 7.25 -4.93
C ILE A 55 -8.49 6.73 -3.49
N ASP A 56 -8.47 5.42 -3.29
CA ASP A 56 -8.43 4.81 -1.96
C ASP A 56 -7.02 4.30 -1.63
N VAL A 57 -6.32 5.04 -0.78
CA VAL A 57 -5.05 4.66 -0.16
C VAL A 57 -5.18 4.57 1.36
N SER A 58 -6.40 4.33 1.84
CA SER A 58 -6.68 4.17 3.27
C SER A 58 -6.12 2.85 3.81
N ASN A 59 -5.91 2.82 5.12
CA ASN A 59 -5.47 1.63 5.82
C ASN A 59 -6.27 1.44 7.11
N ALA A 60 -6.43 0.18 7.53
CA ALA A 60 -7.11 -0.16 8.77
C ALA A 60 -6.32 0.37 9.98
N PRO A 61 -7.00 0.87 11.02
CA PRO A 61 -6.36 1.32 12.26
C PRO A 61 -5.93 0.17 13.17
N SER A 62 -6.33 -1.05 12.87
CA SER A 62 -6.04 -2.27 13.64
C SER A 62 -5.48 -3.35 12.72
N TRP A 63 -4.71 -4.27 13.27
CA TRP A 63 -4.16 -5.44 12.59
C TRP A 63 -4.87 -6.75 12.96
N GLU A 64 -5.89 -6.68 13.81
CA GLU A 64 -6.74 -7.81 14.16
C GLU A 64 -7.54 -8.28 12.94
N ASP A 65 -7.48 -9.57 12.61
CA ASP A 65 -8.04 -10.15 11.39
C ASP A 65 -9.49 -9.75 11.13
N THR A 66 -10.34 -9.82 12.16
CA THR A 66 -11.75 -9.45 12.03
C THR A 66 -11.92 -7.95 11.79
N ALA A 67 -11.19 -7.11 12.53
CA ALA A 67 -11.30 -5.66 12.42
C ALA A 67 -10.75 -5.15 11.08
N VAL A 68 -9.67 -5.73 10.57
CA VAL A 68 -9.12 -5.42 9.25
C VAL A 68 -10.11 -5.78 8.14
N MET A 69 -10.71 -6.97 8.21
CA MET A 69 -11.69 -7.43 7.23
C MET A 69 -12.93 -6.52 7.24
N GLU A 70 -13.46 -6.21 8.42
CA GLU A 70 -14.62 -5.33 8.56
C GLU A 70 -14.34 -3.93 8.03
N PHE A 71 -13.15 -3.39 8.33
CA PHE A 71 -12.72 -2.08 7.84
C PHE A 71 -12.74 -2.04 6.31
N PHE A 72 -12.00 -2.92 5.64
CA PHE A 72 -11.90 -2.85 4.18
C PHE A 72 -13.23 -3.14 3.49
N GLN A 73 -14.01 -4.10 4.00
CA GLN A 73 -15.31 -4.38 3.41
C GLN A 73 -16.31 -3.24 3.58
N THR A 74 -16.41 -2.67 4.78
CA THR A 74 -17.37 -1.60 5.07
C THR A 74 -16.98 -0.31 4.39
N SER A 75 -15.72 0.10 4.52
CA SER A 75 -15.16 1.28 3.88
C SER A 75 -15.40 1.25 2.37
N THR A 76 -15.04 0.13 1.72
CA THR A 76 -15.15 0.02 0.26
C THR A 76 -16.61 0.04 -0.20
N ARG A 77 -17.52 -0.68 0.46
CA ARG A 77 -18.97 -0.63 0.12
C ARG A 77 -19.53 0.79 0.22
N ASN A 78 -19.19 1.50 1.29
CA ASN A 78 -19.67 2.88 1.49
C ASN A 78 -19.10 3.84 0.43
N GLN A 79 -17.81 3.70 0.09
CA GLN A 79 -17.18 4.49 -0.96
C GLN A 79 -17.86 4.23 -2.31
N LEU A 80 -17.94 2.97 -2.76
CA LEU A 80 -18.53 2.61 -4.04
C LEU A 80 -19.99 3.05 -4.16
N ALA A 81 -20.78 2.96 -3.08
CA ALA A 81 -22.16 3.45 -3.06
C ALA A 81 -22.23 4.98 -3.22
N ALA A 82 -21.37 5.72 -2.51
CA ALA A 82 -21.31 7.18 -2.61
C ALA A 82 -20.76 7.65 -3.97
N GLU A 83 -19.77 6.94 -4.53
CA GLU A 83 -19.22 7.19 -5.87
C GLU A 83 -20.28 7.01 -6.95
N ALA A 84 -21.03 5.91 -6.90
CA ALA A 84 -22.13 5.66 -7.84
C ALA A 84 -23.19 6.77 -7.78
N ALA A 85 -23.55 7.22 -6.57
CA ALA A 85 -24.51 8.31 -6.38
C ALA A 85 -23.99 9.67 -6.89
N ALA A 86 -22.68 9.91 -6.79
CA ALA A 86 -22.02 11.14 -7.25
C ALA A 86 -21.65 11.13 -8.75
N GLY A 87 -21.76 9.98 -9.42
CA GLY A 87 -21.36 9.82 -10.82
C GLY A 87 -19.85 9.83 -11.04
N VAL A 88 -19.07 9.34 -10.07
CA VAL A 88 -17.60 9.18 -10.19
C VAL A 88 -17.30 8.22 -11.34
N GLY A 89 -16.38 8.61 -12.21
CA GLY A 89 -16.03 7.86 -13.42
C GLY A 89 -14.86 6.90 -13.27
N HIS A 90 -14.11 6.95 -12.16
CA HIS A 90 -12.94 6.11 -11.95
C HIS A 90 -12.62 5.92 -10.46
N HIS A 91 -12.58 4.67 -10.01
CA HIS A 91 -12.09 4.29 -8.68
C HIS A 91 -10.66 3.75 -8.79
N VAL A 92 -9.73 4.30 -8.02
CA VAL A 92 -8.34 3.81 -7.98
C VAL A 92 -8.03 3.31 -6.57
N ALA A 93 -7.60 2.06 -6.44
CA ALA A 93 -7.24 1.49 -5.14
C ALA A 93 -5.76 1.11 -5.08
N LEU A 94 -5.12 1.40 -3.96
CA LEU A 94 -3.80 0.88 -3.64
C LEU A 94 -3.96 -0.46 -2.91
N SER A 95 -3.35 -1.50 -3.44
CA SER A 95 -3.32 -2.84 -2.86
C SER A 95 -1.87 -3.38 -2.77
N ILE A 96 -1.73 -4.68 -2.58
CA ILE A 96 -0.43 -5.32 -2.33
C ILE A 96 -0.19 -6.41 -3.36
N VAL A 97 1.05 -6.53 -3.84
CA VAL A 97 1.48 -7.68 -4.62
C VAL A 97 1.31 -8.96 -3.79
N GLY A 98 0.67 -9.97 -4.37
CA GLY A 98 0.52 -11.28 -3.75
C GLY A 98 -0.69 -11.45 -2.83
N THR A 99 -1.73 -10.60 -2.90
CA THR A 99 -2.94 -10.71 -2.07
C THR A 99 -3.58 -12.11 -2.09
N GLU A 100 -3.49 -12.84 -3.21
CA GLU A 100 -4.05 -14.19 -3.38
C GLU A 100 -3.11 -15.30 -2.90
N ARG A 101 -1.82 -14.98 -2.67
CA ARG A 101 -0.77 -15.97 -2.38
C ARG A 101 -0.56 -16.23 -0.89
N LEU A 102 -1.09 -15.37 -0.02
CA LEU A 102 -0.98 -15.48 1.44
C LEU A 102 -2.35 -15.59 2.11
N PRO A 103 -3.11 -16.67 1.87
CA PRO A 103 -4.47 -16.84 2.38
C PRO A 103 -4.53 -16.95 3.91
N GLU A 104 -3.44 -17.29 4.57
CA GLU A 104 -3.35 -17.36 6.03
C GLU A 104 -3.21 -15.98 6.67
N ASN A 105 -2.78 -14.96 5.91
CA ASN A 105 -2.61 -13.60 6.41
C ASN A 105 -3.92 -12.82 6.37
N GLY A 106 -4.39 -12.36 7.54
CA GLY A 106 -5.67 -11.63 7.67
C GLY A 106 -5.71 -10.35 6.86
N TYR A 107 -4.61 -9.60 6.83
CA TYR A 107 -4.51 -8.36 6.07
C TYR A 107 -4.59 -8.61 4.55
N PHE A 108 -3.89 -9.63 4.03
CA PHE A 108 -3.95 -9.99 2.61
C PHE A 108 -5.34 -10.47 2.21
N ARG A 109 -6.00 -11.30 3.07
CA ARG A 109 -7.42 -11.67 2.85
C ARG A 109 -8.34 -10.46 2.79
N ALA A 110 -8.15 -9.48 3.66
CA ALA A 110 -8.98 -8.29 3.70
C ALA A 110 -8.76 -7.40 2.46
N LYS A 111 -7.51 -7.26 2.00
CA LYS A 111 -7.20 -6.57 0.74
C LYS A 111 -7.80 -7.28 -0.46
N LEU A 112 -7.70 -8.60 -0.53
CA LEU A 112 -8.35 -9.39 -1.59
C LEU A 112 -9.88 -9.22 -1.56
N ALA A 113 -10.50 -9.14 -0.38
CA ALA A 113 -11.93 -8.88 -0.26
C ALA A 113 -12.30 -7.46 -0.75
N GLN A 114 -11.46 -6.46 -0.48
CA GLN A 114 -11.60 -5.11 -1.04
C GLN A 114 -11.55 -5.14 -2.57
N GLU A 115 -10.55 -5.78 -3.15
CA GLU A 115 -10.38 -5.89 -4.60
C GLU A 115 -11.61 -6.52 -5.27
N LYS A 116 -12.14 -7.63 -4.70
CA LYS A 116 -13.34 -8.29 -5.21
C LYS A 116 -14.60 -7.39 -5.16
N LEU A 117 -14.73 -6.53 -4.17
CA LEU A 117 -15.82 -5.56 -4.11
C LEU A 117 -15.69 -4.50 -5.22
N ILE A 118 -14.48 -4.03 -5.47
CA ILE A 118 -14.19 -3.06 -6.55
C ILE A 118 -14.47 -3.70 -7.91
N GLU A 119 -13.93 -4.89 -8.16
CA GLU A 119 -14.12 -5.65 -9.41
C GLU A 119 -15.59 -6.00 -9.69
N GLY A 120 -16.37 -6.23 -8.65
CA GLY A 120 -17.81 -6.50 -8.74
C GLY A 120 -18.68 -5.25 -8.87
N SER A 121 -18.11 -4.04 -8.80
CA SER A 121 -18.83 -2.79 -8.95
C SER A 121 -19.07 -2.42 -10.41
N SER A 122 -19.99 -1.47 -10.65
CA SER A 122 -20.19 -0.89 -12.00
C SER A 122 -19.30 0.30 -12.32
N ILE A 123 -18.43 0.71 -11.36
CA ILE A 123 -17.54 1.87 -11.52
C ILE A 123 -16.27 1.40 -12.22
N PRO A 124 -15.83 2.07 -13.30
CA PRO A 124 -14.55 1.79 -13.91
C PRO A 124 -13.42 1.94 -12.88
N PHE A 125 -12.45 1.03 -12.88
CA PHE A 125 -11.45 0.98 -11.82
C PHE A 125 -10.03 0.69 -12.30
N SER A 126 -9.06 1.01 -11.42
CA SER A 126 -7.67 0.58 -11.54
C SER A 126 -7.16 0.17 -10.16
N ILE A 127 -6.57 -1.02 -10.02
CA ILE A 127 -5.97 -1.48 -8.77
C ILE A 127 -4.45 -1.49 -8.94
N VAL A 128 -3.75 -0.70 -8.12
CA VAL A 128 -2.29 -0.65 -8.07
C VAL A 128 -1.81 -1.61 -6.99
N HIS A 129 -1.18 -2.71 -7.38
CA HIS A 129 -0.53 -3.64 -6.48
C HIS A 129 0.92 -3.21 -6.28
N ALA A 130 1.26 -2.73 -5.10
CA ALA A 130 2.62 -2.36 -4.75
C ALA A 130 3.30 -3.44 -3.92
N THR A 131 4.62 -3.58 -4.09
CA THR A 131 5.45 -4.34 -3.16
C THR A 131 5.60 -3.60 -1.83
N GLN A 132 6.28 -4.19 -0.84
CA GLN A 132 6.42 -3.64 0.50
C GLN A 132 7.20 -2.32 0.49
N PHE A 133 6.79 -1.36 1.32
CA PHE A 133 7.38 -0.02 1.31
C PHE A 133 8.67 0.05 2.13
N PHE A 134 9.62 0.86 1.69
CA PHE A 134 10.85 1.15 2.44
C PHE A 134 10.57 1.68 3.84
N GLU A 135 9.52 2.47 3.99
CA GLU A 135 9.09 3.07 5.25
C GLU A 135 8.71 2.03 6.31
N PHE A 136 8.38 0.80 5.91
CA PHE A 136 8.02 -0.29 6.82
C PHE A 136 9.18 -1.23 7.17
N VAL A 137 10.38 -1.02 6.61
CA VAL A 137 11.53 -1.87 6.88
C VAL A 137 11.83 -2.01 8.38
N PRO A 138 11.85 -0.93 9.20
CA PRO A 138 12.05 -1.08 10.65
C PRO A 138 10.97 -1.93 11.33
N ALA A 139 9.69 -1.69 10.99
CA ALA A 139 8.57 -2.42 11.59
C ALA A 139 8.57 -3.92 11.20
N ILE A 140 8.97 -4.24 9.97
CA ILE A 140 9.12 -5.63 9.53
C ILE A 140 10.26 -6.31 10.33
N ALA A 141 11.39 -5.65 10.51
CA ALA A 141 12.49 -6.16 11.32
C ALA A 141 12.05 -6.40 12.77
N ASP A 142 11.29 -5.47 13.35
CA ASP A 142 10.79 -5.58 14.72
C ASP A 142 9.81 -6.73 14.88
N SER A 143 8.99 -7.02 13.87
CA SER A 143 8.00 -8.11 13.89
C SER A 143 8.62 -9.51 13.96
N THR A 144 9.90 -9.64 13.61
CA THR A 144 10.64 -10.92 13.58
C THR A 144 11.83 -10.93 14.54
N ALA A 145 11.94 -9.89 15.40
CA ALA A 145 13.00 -9.81 16.39
C ALA A 145 12.86 -10.91 17.45
N ALA A 146 13.98 -11.51 17.83
CA ALA A 146 14.03 -12.44 18.93
C ALA A 146 13.75 -11.75 20.29
N ALA A 147 13.32 -12.52 21.29
CA ALA A 147 12.98 -11.99 22.61
C ALA A 147 14.16 -11.31 23.32
N ASP A 148 15.40 -11.65 22.97
CA ASP A 148 16.62 -11.02 23.49
C ASP A 148 16.93 -9.66 22.85
N GLY A 149 16.17 -9.28 21.79
CA GLY A 149 16.34 -8.02 21.04
C GLY A 149 17.62 -7.95 20.20
N GLY A 150 18.49 -8.95 20.20
CA GLY A 150 19.77 -8.95 19.51
C GLY A 150 19.75 -9.53 18.10
N THR A 151 18.69 -10.26 17.77
CA THR A 151 18.61 -11.01 16.50
C THR A 151 17.28 -10.72 15.79
N VAL A 152 17.38 -10.56 14.46
CA VAL A 152 16.23 -10.48 13.56
C VAL A 152 16.26 -11.70 12.64
N ARG A 153 15.17 -12.46 12.58
CA ARG A 153 15.07 -13.65 11.75
C ARG A 153 14.35 -13.33 10.45
N MET A 154 14.95 -13.68 9.32
CA MET A 154 14.36 -13.42 7.99
C MET A 154 14.36 -14.68 7.13
N PRO A 155 13.25 -14.98 6.43
CA PRO A 155 13.23 -16.08 5.47
C PRO A 155 14.01 -15.70 4.21
N PRO A 156 14.55 -16.68 3.46
CA PRO A 156 15.25 -16.44 2.20
C PRO A 156 14.30 -16.25 1.00
N ALA A 157 13.06 -15.80 1.25
CA ALA A 157 12.09 -15.50 0.20
C ALA A 157 12.49 -14.23 -0.57
N LEU A 158 12.09 -14.12 -1.83
CA LEU A 158 12.35 -12.92 -2.63
C LEU A 158 11.61 -11.71 -2.07
N PHE A 159 12.31 -10.60 -2.06
CA PHE A 159 11.83 -9.31 -1.54
C PHE A 159 12.24 -8.19 -2.51
N GLN A 160 11.31 -7.31 -2.84
CA GLN A 160 11.52 -6.26 -3.83
C GLN A 160 10.86 -4.95 -3.39
N PRO A 161 11.28 -4.38 -2.26
CA PRO A 161 10.59 -3.26 -1.66
C PRO A 161 10.72 -1.98 -2.48
N ILE A 162 9.77 -1.05 -2.30
CA ILE A 162 9.59 0.15 -3.09
C ILE A 162 9.50 1.40 -2.20
N ALA A 163 9.95 2.56 -2.69
CA ALA A 163 9.76 3.84 -2.00
C ALA A 163 8.29 4.29 -2.04
N GLY A 164 7.77 4.83 -0.94
CA GLY A 164 6.42 5.40 -0.90
C GLY A 164 6.21 6.55 -1.90
N ASP A 165 7.27 7.25 -2.30
CA ASP A 165 7.22 8.28 -3.35
C ASP A 165 6.94 7.70 -4.74
N ASP A 166 7.54 6.54 -5.06
CA ASP A 166 7.30 5.83 -6.32
C ASP A 166 5.90 5.20 -6.34
N VAL A 167 5.44 4.67 -5.19
CA VAL A 167 4.05 4.20 -5.04
C VAL A 167 3.05 5.34 -5.28
N ALA A 168 3.28 6.50 -4.69
CA ALA A 168 2.42 7.67 -4.90
C ALA A 168 2.41 8.10 -6.37
N GLN A 169 3.57 8.05 -7.05
CA GLN A 169 3.67 8.34 -8.48
C GLN A 169 2.87 7.35 -9.33
N ALA A 170 2.94 6.05 -9.01
CA ALA A 170 2.17 5.02 -9.70
C ALA A 170 0.65 5.18 -9.52
N VAL A 171 0.22 5.51 -8.29
CA VAL A 171 -1.20 5.78 -7.98
C VAL A 171 -1.70 7.02 -8.73
N VAL A 172 -0.91 8.11 -8.74
CA VAL A 172 -1.25 9.33 -9.51
C VAL A 172 -1.37 9.00 -10.99
N ARG A 173 -0.41 8.29 -11.57
CA ARG A 173 -0.44 7.88 -12.96
C ARG A 173 -1.71 7.08 -13.28
N ALA A 174 -2.03 6.07 -12.48
CA ALA A 174 -3.24 5.27 -12.64
C ALA A 174 -4.52 6.12 -12.57
N SER A 175 -4.53 7.20 -11.77
CA SER A 175 -5.70 8.05 -11.58
C SER A 175 -5.97 9.04 -12.71
N VAL A 176 -4.95 9.41 -13.48
CA VAL A 176 -5.07 10.37 -14.59
C VAL A 176 -5.14 9.70 -15.96
N GLU A 177 -4.78 8.43 -16.04
CA GLU A 177 -4.95 7.59 -17.24
C GLU A 177 -6.37 7.01 -17.31
N SER A 178 -6.72 6.40 -18.44
CA SER A 178 -7.99 5.68 -18.59
C SER A 178 -8.07 4.49 -17.60
N PRO A 179 -9.26 4.20 -17.05
CA PRO A 179 -9.44 3.04 -16.17
C PRO A 179 -8.96 1.74 -16.81
N LEU A 180 -8.15 0.99 -16.09
CA LEU A 180 -7.63 -0.30 -16.55
C LEU A 180 -8.71 -1.38 -16.55
N ASN A 181 -9.73 -1.26 -15.69
CA ASN A 181 -10.65 -2.34 -15.32
C ASN A 181 -9.89 -3.64 -15.00
N GLY A 182 -8.81 -3.47 -14.24
CA GLY A 182 -7.84 -4.51 -13.92
C GLY A 182 -6.79 -4.02 -12.93
N ARG A 183 -5.68 -4.75 -12.88
CA ARG A 183 -4.60 -4.55 -11.92
C ARG A 183 -3.30 -4.19 -12.66
N VAL A 184 -2.45 -3.41 -12.00
CA VAL A 184 -1.07 -3.16 -12.40
C VAL A 184 -0.17 -3.40 -11.20
N GLU A 185 0.90 -4.19 -11.37
CA GLU A 185 1.90 -4.41 -10.32
C GLU A 185 3.02 -3.38 -10.45
N VAL A 186 3.44 -2.80 -9.31
CA VAL A 186 4.57 -1.89 -9.20
C VAL A 186 5.54 -2.38 -8.14
N ALA A 187 6.83 -2.36 -8.43
CA ALA A 187 7.85 -2.91 -7.56
C ALA A 187 9.10 -2.05 -7.53
N GLY A 188 9.86 -2.16 -6.45
CA GLY A 188 11.17 -1.50 -6.37
C GLY A 188 12.15 -2.02 -7.42
N PRO A 189 13.24 -1.28 -7.66
CA PRO A 189 14.21 -1.62 -8.69
C PRO A 189 15.11 -2.81 -8.33
N GLU A 190 15.21 -3.14 -7.04
CA GLU A 190 16.14 -4.15 -6.52
C GLU A 190 15.38 -5.34 -5.96
N ARG A 191 15.65 -6.53 -6.51
CA ARG A 191 15.09 -7.81 -6.04
C ARG A 191 16.20 -8.63 -5.41
N LEU A 192 16.11 -8.87 -4.11
CA LEU A 192 17.06 -9.63 -3.31
C LEU A 192 16.32 -10.70 -2.51
N SER A 193 17.03 -11.62 -1.86
CA SER A 193 16.42 -12.40 -0.78
C SER A 193 16.15 -11.49 0.43
N MET A 194 15.10 -11.78 1.19
CA MET A 194 14.66 -10.92 2.30
C MET A 194 15.76 -10.81 3.38
N ASP A 195 16.41 -11.89 3.72
CA ASP A 195 17.52 -11.91 4.68
C ASP A 195 18.71 -11.07 4.21
N GLU A 196 19.07 -11.12 2.93
CA GLU A 196 20.12 -10.28 2.36
C GLU A 196 19.73 -8.79 2.37
N PHE A 197 18.51 -8.46 1.94
CA PHE A 197 18.02 -7.10 1.97
C PHE A 197 18.05 -6.52 3.40
N PHE A 198 17.53 -7.26 4.40
CA PHE A 198 17.49 -6.78 5.78
C PHE A 198 18.87 -6.66 6.41
N ARG A 199 19.80 -7.54 6.05
CA ARG A 199 21.21 -7.44 6.49
C ARG A 199 21.84 -6.13 6.02
N ASN A 200 21.62 -5.80 4.75
CA ASN A 200 22.11 -4.54 4.17
C ASN A 200 21.39 -3.32 4.76
N ALA A 201 20.07 -3.39 4.91
CA ALA A 201 19.24 -2.31 5.41
C ALA A 201 19.54 -1.94 6.86
N LEU A 202 19.62 -2.93 7.77
CA LEU A 202 19.93 -2.71 9.18
C LEU A 202 21.36 -2.17 9.36
N SER A 203 22.32 -2.70 8.59
CA SER A 203 23.68 -2.15 8.58
C SER A 203 23.71 -0.69 8.16
N ALA A 204 22.98 -0.31 7.10
CA ALA A 204 22.89 1.08 6.63
C ALA A 204 22.17 2.00 7.62
N LEU A 205 21.24 1.48 8.41
CA LEU A 205 20.55 2.20 9.49
C LEU A 205 21.42 2.34 10.76
N GLY A 206 22.55 1.64 10.86
CA GLY A 206 23.34 1.55 12.09
C GLY A 206 22.65 0.72 13.18
N ASP A 207 21.72 -0.15 12.82
CA ASP A 207 21.05 -1.06 13.74
C ASP A 207 22.00 -2.22 14.07
N PRO A 208 22.31 -2.46 15.37
CA PRO A 208 23.30 -3.45 15.77
C PRO A 208 22.77 -4.90 15.73
N ARG A 209 21.50 -5.13 15.43
CA ARG A 209 20.90 -6.46 15.42
C ARG A 209 21.48 -7.35 14.32
N GLU A 210 21.74 -8.61 14.66
CA GLU A 210 22.17 -9.62 13.69
C GLU A 210 20.99 -10.14 12.88
N VAL A 211 21.11 -10.21 11.56
CA VAL A 211 20.12 -10.83 10.69
C VAL A 211 20.48 -12.28 10.42
N VAL A 212 19.67 -13.18 10.96
CA VAL A 212 19.80 -14.63 10.79
C VAL A 212 18.81 -15.14 9.75
N THR A 213 19.31 -15.88 8.77
CA THR A 213 18.46 -16.59 7.79
C THR A 213 17.74 -17.73 8.46
N ASP A 214 16.41 -17.72 8.45
CA ASP A 214 15.57 -18.78 9.01
C ASP A 214 14.37 -19.02 8.09
N PRO A 215 14.36 -20.12 7.30
CA PRO A 215 13.29 -20.41 6.34
C PRO A 215 11.92 -20.65 6.99
N HIS A 216 11.87 -20.85 8.31
CA HIS A 216 10.63 -21.06 9.05
C HIS A 216 10.09 -19.78 9.70
N THR A 217 10.78 -18.67 9.55
CA THR A 217 10.29 -17.38 10.04
C THR A 217 9.02 -16.97 9.29
N ARG A 218 8.00 -16.60 10.07
CA ARG A 218 6.71 -16.19 9.54
C ARG A 218 6.66 -14.67 9.33
N TYR A 219 6.23 -14.28 8.16
CA TYR A 219 5.94 -12.88 7.82
C TYR A 219 4.52 -12.55 8.27
N TYR A 220 4.38 -11.80 9.37
CA TYR A 220 3.08 -11.50 9.98
C TYR A 220 2.14 -12.73 10.09
N GLY A 221 2.70 -13.83 10.57
CA GLY A 221 1.97 -15.08 10.80
C GLY A 221 1.93 -16.06 9.62
N SER A 222 2.36 -15.67 8.42
CA SER A 222 2.35 -16.52 7.22
C SER A 222 3.74 -17.05 6.88
N GLU A 223 3.81 -18.28 6.42
CA GLU A 223 5.01 -18.80 5.76
C GLU A 223 5.11 -18.19 4.35
N LEU A 224 6.33 -17.90 3.92
CA LEU A 224 6.58 -17.36 2.60
C LEU A 224 7.15 -18.43 1.68
N ASP A 225 6.55 -18.56 0.51
CA ASP A 225 7.20 -19.17 -0.65
C ASP A 225 8.17 -18.17 -1.29
N GLU A 226 9.04 -18.66 -2.16
CA GLU A 226 10.05 -17.84 -2.82
C GLU A 226 9.50 -16.56 -3.46
N GLN A 227 8.28 -16.60 -4.02
CA GLN A 227 7.68 -15.50 -4.79
C GLN A 227 6.45 -14.88 -4.12
N SER A 228 6.22 -15.13 -2.82
CA SER A 228 5.03 -14.66 -2.13
C SER A 228 4.85 -13.13 -2.16
N LEU A 229 5.96 -12.38 -2.12
CA LEU A 229 5.97 -10.91 -1.94
C LEU A 229 6.47 -10.13 -3.16
N VAL A 230 6.72 -10.80 -4.29
CA VAL A 230 7.26 -10.15 -5.51
C VAL A 230 6.34 -10.38 -6.70
N PRO A 231 6.38 -9.51 -7.72
CA PRO A 231 5.68 -9.76 -8.98
C PRO A 231 6.10 -11.09 -9.62
N VAL A 232 5.11 -11.83 -10.13
CA VAL A 232 5.34 -13.09 -10.87
C VAL A 232 5.34 -12.85 -12.39
N GLY A 233 4.65 -11.80 -12.82
CA GLY A 233 4.55 -11.39 -14.23
C GLY A 233 5.26 -10.06 -14.51
N GLU A 234 4.74 -9.35 -15.50
CA GLU A 234 5.18 -7.99 -15.81
C GLU A 234 4.82 -7.02 -14.69
N ALA A 235 5.76 -6.18 -14.32
CA ALA A 235 5.55 -5.12 -13.35
C ALA A 235 6.24 -3.84 -13.79
N VAL A 236 5.69 -2.71 -13.38
CA VAL A 236 6.35 -1.42 -13.53
C VAL A 236 7.42 -1.32 -12.44
N LEU A 237 8.68 -1.21 -12.86
CA LEU A 237 9.78 -1.04 -11.91
C LEU A 237 9.97 0.43 -11.58
N ALA A 238 10.06 0.72 -10.29
CA ALA A 238 10.41 2.02 -9.74
C ALA A 238 11.89 2.32 -9.91
N GLU A 239 12.29 3.57 -9.65
CA GLU A 239 13.67 4.02 -9.87
C GLU A 239 14.45 4.21 -8.57
N ILE A 240 13.78 4.53 -7.45
CA ILE A 240 14.43 4.87 -6.18
C ILE A 240 14.96 3.60 -5.52
N LYS A 241 16.28 3.50 -5.38
CA LYS A 241 16.93 2.42 -4.60
C LYS A 241 16.85 2.70 -3.12
N TYR A 242 16.89 1.64 -2.30
CA TYR A 242 16.82 1.77 -0.85
C TYR A 242 17.93 2.66 -0.26
N ALA A 243 19.16 2.51 -0.74
CA ALA A 243 20.30 3.31 -0.27
C ALA A 243 20.12 4.81 -0.58
N ASP A 244 19.60 5.14 -1.77
CA ASP A 244 19.36 6.53 -2.18
C ASP A 244 18.21 7.15 -1.37
N TRP A 245 17.15 6.37 -1.11
CA TRP A 245 16.02 6.77 -0.28
C TRP A 245 16.47 7.05 1.17
N LEU A 246 17.28 6.15 1.74
CA LEU A 246 17.80 6.29 3.09
C LEU A 246 18.69 7.54 3.22
N GLY A 247 19.58 7.79 2.24
CA GLY A 247 20.41 8.98 2.22
C GLY A 247 19.61 10.29 2.21
N ARG A 248 18.48 10.35 1.50
CA ARG A 248 17.60 11.53 1.47
C ARG A 248 16.86 11.74 2.79
N THR A 249 16.39 10.66 3.41
CA THR A 249 15.62 10.72 4.67
C THR A 249 16.48 11.04 5.88
N THR A 250 17.76 10.70 5.86
CA THR A 250 18.72 11.01 6.93
C THR A 250 19.33 12.42 6.78
N ALA A 251 19.48 12.94 5.59
CA ALA A 251 20.00 14.29 5.33
C ALA A 251 18.99 15.41 5.67
N GLY A 252 17.71 15.09 5.84
CA GLY A 252 16.64 16.03 6.19
C GLY A 252 16.33 16.13 7.68
N LYS A 253 17.07 15.42 8.54
CA LYS A 253 16.97 15.50 10.01
C LYS A 253 18.15 16.29 10.56
#